data_c2689472beeda2f845b5a92a9abd3e80
#
_entry.id   c2689472beeda2f845b5a92a9abd3e80
#
_cell.length_a   1.000
_cell.length_b   1.000
_cell.length_c   1.000
_cell.angle_alpha   90.00
_cell.angle_beta   90.00
_cell.angle_gamma   90.00
#
_symmetry.space_group_name_H-M   'P 1'
#
loop_
_entity.id
_entity.type
_entity.pdbx_description
1 polymer ?
#
loop_
_entity_poly.entity_id
_entity_poly.type
_entity_poly.pdbx_seq_one_letter_code
_entity_poly.pdbx_strand_id
1 'polypeptide(L)'
;MTVQHEHLREALGAARLDTGHDISAGEARRIACSAGILPAVLDGTSLPLDLGRTRRFFTEAQRVAIATTYDECAAQGCDRPYAWCDLHHQDPWSSGGATDLALAVPLCGFHHRLAHDPRHGHEVHTGADGRKAVSFGWRGPG
;
A
#
# COMPACT_ATOMS: atom_id res chain seq x y z
N MET A 1 -4.09 5.21 -9.40
CA MET A 1 -3.65 5.02 -10.82
C MET A 1 -2.20 5.44 -10.92
N THR A 2 -1.37 4.58 -11.49
CA THR A 2 0.06 4.84 -11.71
C THR A 2 0.37 4.82 -13.20
N VAL A 3 1.14 5.77 -13.69
CA VAL A 3 1.57 5.88 -15.08
C VAL A 3 2.94 6.54 -15.13
N GLN A 4 3.79 6.07 -16.05
CA GLN A 4 5.07 6.74 -16.31
C GLN A 4 4.80 8.13 -16.90
N HIS A 5 5.48 9.15 -16.34
CA HIS A 5 5.27 10.54 -16.77
C HIS A 5 5.48 10.74 -18.27
N GLU A 6 6.49 10.09 -18.86
CA GLU A 6 6.76 10.13 -20.29
C GLU A 6 5.62 9.53 -21.10
N HIS A 7 5.08 8.37 -20.69
CA HIS A 7 3.93 7.73 -21.33
C HIS A 7 2.68 8.60 -21.28
N LEU A 8 2.47 9.30 -20.15
CA LEU A 8 1.35 10.22 -20.03
C LEU A 8 1.49 11.43 -20.99
N ARG A 9 2.71 11.97 -21.11
CA ARG A 9 3.01 13.12 -21.98
C ARG A 9 2.87 12.77 -23.46
N GLU A 10 3.38 11.60 -23.87
CA GLU A 10 3.44 11.18 -25.27
C GLU A 10 2.20 10.40 -25.72
N ALA A 11 1.24 10.16 -24.83
CA ALA A 11 0.06 9.31 -25.06
C ALA A 11 0.40 7.87 -25.49
N LEU A 12 1.58 7.39 -25.14
CA LEU A 12 2.05 6.04 -25.41
C LEU A 12 2.05 5.20 -24.12
N GLY A 13 1.98 3.87 -24.30
CA GLY A 13 2.03 2.93 -23.19
C GLY A 13 0.70 2.75 -22.46
N ALA A 14 0.75 2.07 -21.32
CA ALA A 14 -0.37 1.76 -20.44
C ALA A 14 -0.19 2.43 -19.08
N ALA A 15 -1.30 2.75 -18.44
CA ALA A 15 -1.35 3.12 -17.03
C ALA A 15 -1.99 2.00 -16.24
N ARG A 16 -1.52 1.76 -15.01
CA ARG A 16 -2.09 0.75 -14.13
C ARG A 16 -2.96 1.39 -13.07
N LEU A 17 -4.17 0.89 -12.94
CA LEU A 17 -5.05 1.25 -11.83
C LEU A 17 -4.65 0.48 -10.57
N ASP A 18 -4.94 1.06 -9.42
CA ASP A 18 -4.79 0.43 -8.11
C ASP A 18 -5.72 -0.76 -7.87
N THR A 19 -6.70 -0.96 -8.77
CA THR A 19 -7.54 -2.15 -8.87
C THR A 19 -6.88 -3.31 -9.62
N GLY A 20 -5.64 -3.12 -10.14
CA GLY A 20 -4.91 -4.11 -10.90
C GLY A 20 -5.18 -4.12 -12.42
N HIS A 21 -6.09 -3.26 -12.93
CA HIS A 21 -6.40 -3.18 -14.35
C HIS A 21 -5.47 -2.21 -15.08
N ASP A 22 -5.10 -2.56 -16.29
CA ASP A 22 -4.36 -1.70 -17.18
C ASP A 22 -5.32 -0.92 -18.08
N ILE A 23 -5.05 0.36 -18.27
CA ILE A 23 -5.80 1.28 -19.16
C ILE A 23 -4.84 1.97 -20.13
N SER A 24 -5.37 2.44 -21.24
CA SER A 24 -4.56 3.21 -22.19
C SER A 24 -4.12 4.57 -21.63
N ALA A 25 -3.02 5.12 -22.15
CA ALA A 25 -2.57 6.46 -21.77
C ALA A 25 -3.63 7.54 -22.09
N GLY A 26 -4.45 7.33 -23.12
CA GLY A 26 -5.55 8.22 -23.47
C GLY A 26 -6.67 8.22 -22.41
N GLU A 27 -7.02 7.05 -21.88
CA GLU A 27 -7.98 6.92 -20.77
C GLU A 27 -7.43 7.51 -19.49
N ALA A 28 -6.14 7.24 -19.18
CA ALA A 28 -5.45 7.83 -18.04
C ALA A 28 -5.49 9.37 -18.08
N ARG A 29 -5.28 9.99 -19.25
CA ARG A 29 -5.39 11.43 -19.42
C ARG A 29 -6.81 11.95 -19.15
N ARG A 30 -7.84 11.26 -19.66
CA ARG A 30 -9.24 11.65 -19.41
C ARG A 30 -9.57 11.61 -17.93
N ILE A 31 -9.12 10.56 -17.22
CA ILE A 31 -9.30 10.45 -15.78
C ILE A 31 -8.54 11.57 -15.06
N ALA A 32 -7.28 11.82 -15.44
CA ALA A 32 -6.46 12.87 -14.84
C ALA A 32 -7.01 14.29 -15.06
N CYS A 33 -7.68 14.57 -16.17
CA CYS A 33 -8.30 15.87 -16.42
C CYS A 33 -9.51 16.15 -15.52
N SER A 34 -10.19 15.13 -15.04
CA SER A 34 -11.38 15.25 -14.18
C SER A 34 -11.09 15.02 -12.69
N ALA A 35 -9.94 14.45 -12.36
CA ALA A 35 -9.51 14.17 -11.00
C ALA A 35 -8.42 15.15 -10.55
N GLY A 36 -8.38 15.48 -9.27
CA GLY A 36 -7.23 16.16 -8.70
C GLY A 36 -5.98 15.30 -8.84
N ILE A 37 -4.98 15.79 -9.57
CA ILE A 37 -3.69 15.10 -9.69
C ILE A 37 -2.91 15.35 -8.41
N LEU A 38 -2.60 14.29 -7.67
CA LEU A 38 -1.58 14.33 -6.64
C LEU A 38 -0.27 13.85 -7.27
N PRO A 39 0.67 14.75 -7.62
CA PRO A 39 1.97 14.33 -8.13
C PRO A 39 2.76 13.71 -6.97
N ALA A 40 2.99 12.40 -7.02
CA ALA A 40 3.96 11.75 -6.17
C ALA A 40 5.31 11.83 -6.85
N VAL A 41 6.17 12.75 -6.41
CA VAL A 41 7.57 12.80 -6.82
C VAL A 41 8.32 11.83 -5.91
N LEU A 42 8.84 10.74 -6.48
CA LEU A 42 9.41 9.62 -5.72
C LEU A 42 10.85 9.86 -5.24
N ASP A 43 11.47 11.00 -5.56
CA ASP A 43 12.80 11.37 -5.09
C ASP A 43 12.91 12.77 -4.47
N GLY A 44 11.81 13.29 -3.95
CA GLY A 44 11.76 14.60 -3.31
C GLY A 44 11.54 14.55 -1.80
N THR A 45 12.18 15.45 -1.06
CA THR A 45 12.10 15.59 0.41
C THR A 45 10.82 16.26 0.93
N SER A 46 9.73 16.24 0.16
CA SER A 46 8.64 17.21 0.35
C SER A 46 7.53 16.80 1.32
N LEU A 47 7.45 15.56 1.80
CA LEU A 47 6.45 15.15 2.79
C LEU A 47 7.07 14.18 3.82
N PRO A 48 6.86 14.41 5.12
CA PRO A 48 7.30 13.46 6.13
C PRO A 48 6.50 12.16 5.99
N LEU A 49 7.18 11.08 5.66
CA LEU A 49 6.60 9.75 5.57
C LEU A 49 6.76 8.96 6.87
N ASP A 50 7.61 9.44 7.78
CA ASP A 50 7.79 8.88 9.10
C ASP A 50 7.21 9.84 10.13
N LEU A 51 6.15 9.41 10.79
CA LEU A 51 5.37 10.23 11.71
C LEU A 51 5.55 9.81 13.18
N GLY A 52 6.29 8.74 13.42
CA GLY A 52 6.51 8.22 14.75
C GLY A 52 5.18 7.98 15.48
N ARG A 53 5.05 8.55 16.67
CA ARG A 53 3.83 8.47 17.48
C ARG A 53 2.98 9.75 17.48
N THR A 54 3.26 10.69 16.58
CA THR A 54 2.47 11.94 16.47
C THR A 54 1.09 11.71 15.86
N ARG A 55 0.95 10.66 15.05
CA ARG A 55 -0.32 10.25 14.44
C ARG A 55 -0.48 8.73 14.48
N ARG A 56 -1.67 8.27 14.84
CA ARG A 56 -2.01 6.85 14.85
C ARG A 56 -2.31 6.31 13.46
N PHE A 57 -3.02 7.08 12.64
CA PHE A 57 -3.47 6.60 11.33
C PHE A 57 -2.48 7.03 10.25
N PHE A 58 -2.24 6.12 9.31
CA PHE A 58 -1.45 6.41 8.11
C PHE A 58 -2.12 7.52 7.30
N THR A 59 -1.30 8.44 6.80
CA THR A 59 -1.74 9.55 5.97
C THR A 59 -1.97 9.12 4.53
N GLU A 60 -2.66 9.97 3.76
CA GLU A 60 -2.83 9.76 2.32
C GLU A 60 -1.47 9.74 1.59
N ALA A 61 -0.52 10.58 1.99
CA ALA A 61 0.83 10.58 1.43
C ALA A 61 1.54 9.22 1.62
N GLN A 62 1.41 8.62 2.81
CA GLN A 62 1.95 7.28 3.08
C GLN A 62 1.22 6.21 2.25
N ARG A 63 -0.11 6.30 2.11
CA ARG A 63 -0.89 5.38 1.27
C ARG A 63 -0.45 5.45 -0.19
N VAL A 64 -0.25 6.66 -0.73
CA VAL A 64 0.25 6.86 -2.10
C VAL A 64 1.66 6.29 -2.25
N ALA A 65 2.55 6.52 -1.29
CA ALA A 65 3.91 5.99 -1.33
C ALA A 65 3.91 4.44 -1.33
N ILE A 66 3.11 3.80 -0.48
CA ILE A 66 2.97 2.33 -0.46
C ILE A 66 2.36 1.80 -1.78
N ALA A 67 1.40 2.52 -2.38
CA ALA A 67 0.79 2.15 -3.66
C ALA A 67 1.79 2.10 -4.83
N THR A 68 2.95 2.75 -4.72
CA THR A 68 4.02 2.65 -5.74
C THR A 68 4.81 1.36 -5.63
N THR A 69 4.75 0.69 -4.48
CA THR A 69 5.51 -0.53 -4.17
C THR A 69 4.66 -1.80 -4.25
N TYR A 70 3.36 -1.69 -3.89
CA TYR A 70 2.46 -2.83 -3.82
C TYR A 70 1.30 -2.69 -4.79
N ASP A 71 1.09 -3.70 -5.61
CA ASP A 71 -0.08 -3.83 -6.50
C ASP A 71 -1.25 -4.55 -5.81
N GLU A 72 -0.95 -5.33 -4.77
CA GLU A 72 -1.89 -6.23 -4.10
C GLU A 72 -1.61 -6.35 -2.60
N CYS A 73 -2.48 -7.06 -1.90
CA CYS A 73 -2.37 -7.39 -0.49
C CYS A 73 -1.04 -8.10 -0.19
N ALA A 74 -0.36 -7.72 0.90
CA ALA A 74 0.91 -8.31 1.31
C ALA A 74 0.79 -9.73 1.90
N ALA A 75 -0.41 -10.25 2.13
CA ALA A 75 -0.60 -11.62 2.58
C ALA A 75 -0.17 -12.61 1.49
N GLN A 76 0.64 -13.60 1.83
CA GLN A 76 1.13 -14.59 0.89
C GLN A 76 -0.03 -15.32 0.19
N GLY A 77 0.02 -15.37 -1.14
CA GLY A 77 -0.99 -16.02 -1.97
C GLY A 77 -2.31 -15.23 -2.12
N CYS A 78 -2.34 -13.96 -1.72
CA CYS A 78 -3.51 -13.09 -1.89
C CYS A 78 -3.32 -12.17 -3.09
N ASP A 79 -4.26 -12.22 -4.04
CA ASP A 79 -4.30 -11.44 -5.28
C ASP A 79 -5.24 -10.23 -5.21
N ARG A 80 -5.75 -9.88 -4.02
CA ARG A 80 -6.65 -8.73 -3.86
C ARG A 80 -5.91 -7.43 -4.12
N PRO A 81 -6.45 -6.56 -5.00
CA PRO A 81 -5.81 -5.32 -5.39
C PRO A 81 -5.50 -4.41 -4.20
N TYR A 82 -4.43 -3.64 -4.28
CA TYR A 82 -4.04 -2.65 -3.27
C TYR A 82 -5.18 -1.69 -2.89
N ALA A 83 -6.03 -1.31 -3.85
CA ALA A 83 -7.20 -0.46 -3.60
C ALA A 83 -8.16 -1.01 -2.54
N TRP A 84 -8.11 -2.31 -2.26
CA TRP A 84 -8.93 -2.98 -1.24
C TRP A 84 -8.19 -3.20 0.07
N CYS A 85 -7.00 -2.61 0.20
CA CYS A 85 -6.14 -2.77 1.37
C CYS A 85 -6.20 -1.56 2.29
N ASP A 86 -6.12 -1.84 3.59
CA ASP A 86 -5.79 -0.89 4.62
C ASP A 86 -4.33 -1.05 5.03
N LEU A 87 -3.70 0.04 5.47
CA LEU A 87 -2.34 -0.05 6.02
C LEU A 87 -2.39 -0.52 7.47
N HIS A 88 -1.82 -1.69 7.70
CA HIS A 88 -1.66 -2.29 9.02
C HIS A 88 -0.30 -1.88 9.61
N HIS A 89 -0.26 -1.61 10.91
CA HIS A 89 1.00 -1.40 11.63
C HIS A 89 1.68 -2.74 11.88
N GLN A 90 2.89 -2.93 11.35
CA GLN A 90 3.67 -4.13 11.62
C GLN A 90 3.83 -4.34 13.13
N ASP A 91 4.21 -3.27 13.83
CA ASP A 91 4.26 -3.23 15.28
C ASP A 91 2.98 -2.54 15.78
N PRO A 92 2.09 -3.22 16.54
CA PRO A 92 0.80 -2.65 16.91
C PRO A 92 0.94 -1.32 17.63
N TRP A 93 0.14 -0.32 17.25
CA TRP A 93 0.11 0.98 17.89
C TRP A 93 -0.12 0.90 19.40
N SER A 94 -0.97 -0.02 19.85
CA SER A 94 -1.25 -0.28 21.26
C SER A 94 -0.03 -0.76 22.05
N SER A 95 0.96 -1.34 21.36
CA SER A 95 2.19 -1.86 21.93
C SER A 95 3.41 -0.94 21.72
N GLY A 96 3.16 0.31 21.31
CA GLY A 96 4.23 1.31 21.12
C GLY A 96 4.71 1.48 19.68
N GLY A 97 4.11 0.78 18.71
CA GLY A 97 4.46 0.90 17.29
C GLY A 97 4.30 2.32 16.75
N ALA A 98 5.13 2.68 15.79
CA ALA A 98 5.13 3.98 15.13
C ALA A 98 4.34 3.93 13.80
N THR A 99 3.91 5.12 13.33
CA THR A 99 3.26 5.30 12.03
C THR A 99 4.29 5.76 11.00
N ASP A 100 5.32 4.95 10.81
CA ASP A 100 6.38 5.19 9.86
C ASP A 100 6.14 4.35 8.59
N LEU A 101 6.60 4.87 7.44
CA LEU A 101 6.37 4.20 6.16
C LEU A 101 6.94 2.77 6.15
N ALA A 102 8.12 2.60 6.74
CA ALA A 102 8.80 1.31 6.84
C ALA A 102 8.03 0.27 7.68
N LEU A 103 7.07 0.69 8.51
CA LEU A 103 6.26 -0.18 9.36
C LEU A 103 4.84 -0.40 8.79
N ALA A 104 4.53 0.18 7.64
CA ALA A 104 3.25 0.00 6.98
C ALA A 104 3.21 -1.33 6.21
N VAL A 105 2.11 -2.07 6.35
CA VAL A 105 1.86 -3.33 5.64
C VAL A 105 0.47 -3.30 5.02
N PRO A 106 0.32 -3.33 3.69
CA PRO A 106 -0.98 -3.30 3.06
C PRO A 106 -1.69 -4.65 3.18
N LEU A 107 -2.79 -4.71 3.89
CA LEU A 107 -3.61 -5.91 4.05
C LEU A 107 -5.05 -5.64 3.60
N CYS A 108 -5.61 -6.52 2.77
CA CYS A 108 -7.02 -6.45 2.42
C CYS A 108 -7.90 -6.65 3.67
N GLY A 109 -9.16 -6.21 3.62
CA GLY A 109 -10.06 -6.25 4.77
C GLY A 109 -10.20 -7.64 5.42
N PHE A 110 -10.04 -8.74 4.67
CA PHE A 110 -10.02 -10.09 5.23
C PHE A 110 -8.75 -10.33 6.06
N HIS A 111 -7.57 -10.13 5.47
CA HIS A 111 -6.30 -10.38 6.14
C HIS A 111 -6.00 -9.36 7.24
N HIS A 112 -6.52 -8.12 7.13
CA HIS A 112 -6.41 -7.13 8.19
C HIS A 112 -7.19 -7.57 9.45
N ARG A 113 -8.40 -8.12 9.28
CA ARG A 113 -9.15 -8.72 10.40
C ARG A 113 -8.45 -9.94 10.97
N LEU A 114 -7.87 -10.78 10.11
CA LEU A 114 -7.14 -11.98 10.52
C LEU A 114 -5.91 -11.63 11.37
N ALA A 115 -5.20 -10.53 11.03
CA ALA A 115 -4.05 -10.04 11.80
C ALA A 115 -4.43 -9.59 13.23
N HIS A 116 -5.70 -9.24 13.45
CA HIS A 116 -6.22 -8.87 14.77
C HIS A 116 -6.97 -10.01 15.49
N ASP A 117 -7.12 -11.17 14.86
CA ASP A 117 -7.79 -12.33 15.47
C ASP A 117 -6.79 -13.08 16.37
N PRO A 118 -7.02 -13.18 17.69
CA PRO A 118 -6.09 -13.84 18.61
C PRO A 118 -5.88 -15.33 18.32
N ARG A 119 -6.80 -15.97 17.60
CA ARG A 119 -6.68 -17.37 17.18
C ARG A 119 -5.68 -17.59 16.05
N HIS A 120 -5.24 -16.50 15.42
CA HIS A 120 -4.28 -16.53 14.33
C HIS A 120 -2.97 -15.87 14.73
N GLY A 121 -1.85 -16.46 14.29
CA GLY A 121 -0.56 -15.81 14.29
C GLY A 121 -0.29 -15.24 12.90
N HIS A 122 0.52 -14.21 12.84
CA HIS A 122 1.08 -13.75 11.59
C HIS A 122 2.55 -13.40 11.77
N GLU A 123 3.31 -13.55 10.70
CA GLU A 123 4.71 -13.18 10.64
C GLU A 123 4.93 -12.28 9.42
N VAL A 124 5.68 -11.21 9.61
CA VAL A 124 6.04 -10.27 8.54
C VAL A 124 7.47 -10.59 8.09
N HIS A 125 7.60 -10.91 6.82
CA HIS A 125 8.89 -11.17 6.18
C HIS A 125 9.23 -9.99 5.27
N THR A 126 10.43 -9.43 5.42
CA THR A 126 10.91 -8.35 4.55
C THR A 126 11.85 -8.94 3.50
N GLY A 127 11.51 -8.77 2.23
CA GLY A 127 12.34 -9.17 1.11
C GLY A 127 13.56 -8.26 0.93
N ALA A 128 14.49 -8.67 0.08
CA ALA A 128 15.70 -7.90 -0.24
C ALA A 128 15.38 -6.55 -0.93
N ASP A 129 14.23 -6.46 -1.57
CA ASP A 129 13.69 -5.24 -2.20
C ASP A 129 12.95 -4.32 -1.21
N GLY A 130 12.91 -4.67 0.07
CA GLY A 130 12.20 -3.94 1.12
C GLY A 130 10.69 -4.21 1.17
N ARG A 131 10.13 -4.98 0.23
CA ARG A 131 8.71 -5.37 0.26
C ARG A 131 8.45 -6.36 1.37
N LYS A 132 7.31 -6.23 2.00
CA LYS A 132 6.87 -7.14 3.05
C LYS A 132 5.88 -8.15 2.49
N ALA A 133 5.99 -9.38 2.98
CA ALA A 133 5.01 -10.45 2.79
C ALA A 133 4.57 -10.96 4.15
N VAL A 134 3.30 -11.27 4.30
CA VAL A 134 2.73 -11.72 5.58
C VAL A 134 2.24 -13.15 5.44
N SER A 135 2.75 -14.03 6.28
CA SER A 135 2.22 -15.38 6.44
C SER A 135 1.29 -15.46 7.65
N PHE A 136 0.22 -16.24 7.53
CA PHE A 136 -0.75 -16.44 8.60
C PHE A 136 -0.78 -17.91 9.01
N GLY A 137 -0.87 -18.16 10.31
CA GLY A 137 -0.96 -19.50 10.88
C GLY A 137 -2.05 -19.59 11.94
N TRP A 138 -2.70 -20.76 12.02
CA TRP A 138 -3.67 -21.04 13.07
C TRP A 138 -2.95 -21.38 14.38
N ARG A 139 -3.32 -20.73 15.48
CA ARG A 139 -2.75 -20.97 16.82
C ARG A 139 -3.58 -21.93 17.67
N GLY A 140 -4.78 -22.28 17.20
CA GLY A 140 -5.74 -23.08 17.99
C GLY A 140 -6.74 -22.20 18.76
N PRO A 141 -7.79 -22.83 19.34
CA PRO A 141 -8.68 -22.14 20.26
C PRO A 141 -7.88 -21.76 21.51
N GLY A 142 -7.84 -20.45 21.80
CA GLY A 142 -7.27 -19.93 23.07
C GLY A 142 -8.15 -20.30 24.25
#